data_c7dd902593165f9795e0d81941a63ea4
#
_entry.id   c7dd902593165f9795e0d81941a63ea4
#
_cell.length_a   1.000
_cell.length_b   1.000
_cell.length_c   1.000
_cell.angle_alpha   90.00
_cell.angle_beta   90.00
_cell.angle_gamma   90.00
#
_symmetry.space_group_name_H-M   'P 1'
#
loop_
_entity.id
_entity.type
_entity.pdbx_description
1 polymer ?
#
loop_
_entity_poly.entity_id
_entity_poly.type
_entity_poly.pdbx_seq_one_letter_code
_entity_poly.pdbx_strand_id
1 'polypeptide(L)'
;MSGLSYRHALLVFGLSIYPWFANAGWEKVDENYLAEVYIDPDKVRASSVFPQAWHLIDLADKSKAGVKSRLVLMEYDCHEFRRRTLAFASKSEAMGEGKTLFTSTQSTPWKPVSGDTVAEKVIEMLCGHSSRPKGHGKGKDDKAAPAKDGHGDGHAAPAGHDAKPAH
;
A
#
# COMPACT_ATOMS: atom_id res chain seq x y z
N MET A 1 51.79 -16.44 -60.34
CA MET A 1 50.30 -16.43 -60.44
C MET A 1 49.78 -16.64 -59.06
N SER A 2 49.42 -15.55 -58.42
CA SER A 2 49.17 -15.47 -56.99
C SER A 2 47.66 -15.53 -56.71
N GLY A 3 47.21 -16.61 -56.06
CA GLY A 3 45.85 -16.75 -55.64
C GLY A 3 45.64 -16.13 -54.25
N LEU A 4 44.91 -15.04 -54.15
CA LEU A 4 44.59 -14.32 -52.94
C LEU A 4 43.32 -14.89 -52.40
N SER A 5 43.43 -15.71 -51.32
CA SER A 5 42.27 -16.27 -50.60
C SER A 5 41.68 -15.23 -49.64
N TYR A 6 40.52 -14.68 -49.98
CA TYR A 6 39.74 -13.76 -49.13
C TYR A 6 38.92 -14.54 -48.15
N ARG A 7 39.38 -14.59 -46.88
CA ARG A 7 38.62 -15.19 -45.74
C ARG A 7 37.66 -14.15 -45.23
N HIS A 8 36.38 -14.33 -45.56
CA HIS A 8 35.29 -13.53 -45.00
C HIS A 8 35.12 -13.86 -43.51
N ALA A 9 35.54 -12.95 -42.63
CA ALA A 9 35.23 -12.99 -41.20
C ALA A 9 33.85 -12.40 -41.04
N LEU A 10 32.85 -13.26 -40.81
CA LEU A 10 31.51 -12.85 -40.39
C LEU A 10 31.54 -12.42 -38.91
N LEU A 11 31.56 -11.10 -38.67
CA LEU A 11 31.33 -10.52 -37.37
C LEU A 11 29.84 -10.65 -37.06
N VAL A 12 29.47 -11.63 -36.25
CA VAL A 12 28.13 -11.76 -35.67
C VAL A 12 28.02 -10.73 -34.56
N PHE A 13 27.44 -9.59 -34.89
CA PHE A 13 27.00 -8.60 -33.88
C PHE A 13 25.83 -9.18 -33.13
N GLY A 14 26.08 -9.77 -31.94
CA GLY A 14 25.04 -10.21 -31.02
C GLY A 14 24.30 -8.98 -30.50
N LEU A 15 23.09 -8.73 -31.02
CA LEU A 15 22.15 -7.81 -30.39
C LEU A 15 21.71 -8.42 -29.06
N SER A 16 22.35 -8.00 -27.98
CA SER A 16 21.84 -8.25 -26.62
C SER A 16 20.54 -7.46 -26.43
N ILE A 17 19.42 -8.11 -26.68
CA ILE A 17 18.10 -7.59 -26.30
C ILE A 17 18.03 -7.67 -24.77
N TYR A 18 18.42 -6.62 -24.08
CA TYR A 18 18.09 -6.47 -22.66
C TYR A 18 16.58 -6.30 -22.56
N PRO A 19 15.86 -7.21 -21.88
CA PRO A 19 14.46 -6.96 -21.59
C PRO A 19 14.43 -5.75 -20.65
N TRP A 20 14.01 -4.62 -21.16
CA TRP A 20 13.56 -3.51 -20.34
C TRP A 20 12.31 -4.01 -19.62
N PHE A 21 12.48 -4.43 -18.38
CA PHE A 21 11.34 -4.61 -17.50
C PHE A 21 10.72 -3.22 -17.36
N ALA A 22 9.70 -2.97 -18.16
CA ALA A 22 8.81 -1.85 -17.94
C ALA A 22 8.17 -2.11 -16.57
N ASN A 23 8.70 -1.48 -15.54
CA ASN A 23 8.01 -1.34 -14.26
C ASN A 23 6.70 -0.64 -14.60
N ALA A 24 5.62 -1.44 -14.68
CA ALA A 24 4.30 -0.96 -15.05
C ALA A 24 3.91 0.17 -14.10
N GLY A 25 4.09 1.42 -14.57
CA GLY A 25 3.40 2.59 -14.06
C GLY A 25 3.50 2.97 -12.57
N TRP A 26 4.19 2.19 -11.72
CA TRP A 26 4.28 2.50 -10.29
C TRP A 26 5.27 3.62 -10.00
N GLU A 27 4.80 4.75 -9.50
CA GLU A 27 5.61 5.87 -9.02
C GLU A 27 5.69 5.85 -7.50
N LYS A 28 6.92 5.91 -6.97
CA LYS A 28 7.14 5.97 -5.52
C LYS A 28 6.76 7.34 -4.99
N VAL A 29 5.83 7.36 -4.02
CA VAL A 29 5.33 8.59 -3.39
C VAL A 29 5.87 8.79 -1.99
N ASP A 30 6.28 7.69 -1.31
CA ASP A 30 6.85 7.76 0.02
C ASP A 30 7.61 6.49 0.38
N GLU A 31 8.47 6.60 1.40
CA GLU A 31 9.18 5.46 1.98
C GLU A 31 9.48 5.68 3.46
N ASN A 32 9.56 4.60 4.21
CA ASN A 32 10.07 4.57 5.55
C ASN A 32 10.76 3.21 5.80
N TYR A 33 11.29 2.99 7.02
CA TYR A 33 11.99 1.75 7.35
C TYR A 33 11.13 0.47 7.33
N LEU A 34 9.80 0.60 7.26
CA LEU A 34 8.86 -0.54 7.21
C LEU A 34 8.36 -0.85 5.80
N ALA A 35 8.22 0.18 4.95
CA ALA A 35 7.60 0.00 3.64
C ALA A 35 7.92 1.16 2.68
N GLU A 36 7.84 0.85 1.40
CA GLU A 36 7.76 1.81 0.31
C GLU A 36 6.32 1.88 -0.20
N VAL A 37 5.87 3.07 -0.56
CA VAL A 37 4.51 3.30 -1.06
C VAL A 37 4.56 3.91 -2.45
N TYR A 38 3.81 3.31 -3.35
CA TYR A 38 3.71 3.71 -4.74
C TYR A 38 2.27 3.97 -5.13
N ILE A 39 2.07 4.77 -6.17
CA ILE A 39 0.80 4.92 -6.88
C ILE A 39 0.98 4.57 -8.34
N ASP A 40 -0.11 4.28 -9.02
CA ASP A 40 -0.15 4.09 -10.47
C ASP A 40 -0.90 5.29 -11.07
N PRO A 41 -0.20 6.32 -11.60
CA PRO A 41 -0.83 7.52 -12.11
C PRO A 41 -1.69 7.25 -13.35
N ASP A 42 -1.36 6.23 -14.13
CA ASP A 42 -2.12 5.86 -15.33
C ASP A 42 -3.46 5.22 -15.00
N LYS A 43 -3.61 4.69 -13.78
CA LYS A 43 -4.84 4.09 -13.27
C LYS A 43 -5.60 4.96 -12.28
N VAL A 44 -5.24 6.23 -12.18
CA VAL A 44 -6.02 7.20 -11.44
C VAL A 44 -7.35 7.40 -12.14
N ARG A 45 -8.43 7.16 -11.41
CA ARG A 45 -9.77 7.55 -11.85
C ARG A 45 -10.06 8.95 -11.32
N ALA A 46 -9.75 9.95 -12.12
CA ALA A 46 -10.09 11.34 -11.84
C ALA A 46 -11.61 11.54 -11.95
N SER A 47 -12.35 11.05 -10.98
CA SER A 47 -13.76 11.37 -10.83
C SER A 47 -13.90 12.76 -10.22
N SER A 48 -14.91 13.50 -10.64
CA SER A 48 -15.12 14.88 -10.19
C SER A 48 -15.39 15.04 -8.70
N VAL A 49 -15.86 14.00 -8.01
CA VAL A 49 -16.25 14.08 -6.60
C VAL A 49 -15.36 13.21 -5.71
N PHE A 50 -15.13 11.97 -6.12
CA PHE A 50 -14.37 10.99 -5.36
C PHE A 50 -13.31 10.32 -6.25
N PRO A 51 -12.15 10.95 -6.47
CA PRO A 51 -11.07 10.33 -7.23
C PRO A 51 -10.58 9.05 -6.55
N GLN A 52 -10.18 8.09 -7.37
CA GLN A 52 -9.68 6.79 -6.91
C GLN A 52 -8.27 6.54 -7.45
N ALA A 53 -7.43 5.95 -6.62
CA ALA A 53 -6.08 5.55 -7.00
C ALA A 53 -5.72 4.18 -6.44
N TRP A 54 -4.97 3.41 -7.22
CA TRP A 54 -4.32 2.21 -6.75
C TRP A 54 -3.01 2.57 -6.05
N HIS A 55 -2.86 2.03 -4.86
CA HIS A 55 -1.62 2.08 -4.08
C HIS A 55 -0.98 0.71 -4.06
N LEU A 56 0.33 0.68 -4.18
CA LEU A 56 1.16 -0.47 -3.88
C LEU A 56 1.97 -0.14 -2.62
N ILE A 57 1.84 -0.97 -1.60
CA ILE A 57 2.63 -0.90 -0.38
C ILE A 57 3.56 -2.10 -0.38
N ASP A 58 4.84 -1.85 -0.54
CA ASP A 58 5.89 -2.90 -0.54
C ASP A 58 6.60 -2.89 0.82
N LEU A 59 6.46 -3.97 1.57
CA LEU A 59 7.01 -4.08 2.90
C LEU A 59 8.52 -4.35 2.83
N ALA A 60 9.32 -3.74 3.71
CA ALA A 60 10.74 -4.05 3.81
C ALA A 60 10.97 -5.54 4.11
N ASP A 61 10.20 -6.10 5.04
CA ASP A 61 10.23 -7.51 5.39
C ASP A 61 8.87 -8.18 5.21
N LYS A 62 8.89 -9.50 4.94
CA LYS A 62 7.64 -10.27 4.93
C LYS A 62 7.02 -10.29 6.32
N SER A 63 5.72 -10.05 6.39
CA SER A 63 4.97 -10.21 7.63
C SER A 63 4.93 -11.67 8.09
N LYS A 64 4.55 -11.92 9.35
CA LYS A 64 4.35 -13.27 9.88
C LYS A 64 3.33 -14.10 9.08
N ALA A 65 2.41 -13.45 8.40
CA ALA A 65 1.43 -14.08 7.49
C ALA A 65 1.96 -14.28 6.06
N GLY A 66 3.25 -14.03 5.81
CA GLY A 66 3.89 -14.21 4.50
C GLY A 66 3.63 -13.07 3.50
N VAL A 67 2.98 -11.99 3.92
CA VAL A 67 2.69 -10.84 3.04
C VAL A 67 3.97 -10.03 2.84
N LYS A 68 4.33 -9.79 1.57
CA LYS A 68 5.45 -8.93 1.19
C LYS A 68 4.97 -7.61 0.59
N SER A 69 3.84 -7.62 -0.13
CA SER A 69 3.26 -6.40 -0.67
C SER A 69 1.74 -6.39 -0.62
N ARG A 70 1.15 -5.21 -0.82
CA ARG A 70 -0.28 -4.99 -0.82
C ARG A 70 -0.69 -4.04 -1.94
N LEU A 71 -1.66 -4.45 -2.73
CA LEU A 71 -2.38 -3.57 -3.66
C LEU A 71 -3.64 -3.08 -2.96
N VAL A 72 -3.84 -1.76 -2.91
CA VAL A 72 -4.96 -1.14 -2.19
C VAL A 72 -5.64 -0.12 -3.10
N LEU A 73 -6.91 -0.31 -3.39
CA LEU A 73 -7.72 0.69 -4.07
C LEU A 73 -8.26 1.66 -3.02
N MET A 74 -7.88 2.92 -3.13
CA MET A 74 -8.33 3.99 -2.24
C MET A 74 -9.20 4.99 -2.99
N GLU A 75 -10.15 5.56 -2.28
CA GLU A 75 -11.01 6.64 -2.72
C GLU A 75 -10.83 7.85 -1.81
N TYR A 76 -10.82 9.03 -2.40
CA TYR A 76 -10.54 10.30 -1.74
C TYR A 76 -11.71 11.24 -1.91
N ASP A 77 -12.03 11.97 -0.85
CA ASP A 77 -13.00 13.06 -0.85
C ASP A 77 -12.24 14.39 -0.76
N CYS A 78 -12.15 15.06 -1.90
CA CYS A 78 -11.42 16.32 -2.02
C CYS A 78 -12.04 17.46 -1.19
N HIS A 79 -13.35 17.40 -0.95
CA HIS A 79 -14.07 18.44 -0.22
C HIS A 79 -13.87 18.32 1.29
N GLU A 80 -14.07 17.12 1.83
CA GLU A 80 -13.95 16.82 3.25
C GLU A 80 -12.53 16.43 3.69
N PHE A 81 -11.59 16.36 2.75
CA PHE A 81 -10.19 15.99 2.97
C PHE A 81 -10.04 14.68 3.76
N ARG A 82 -10.67 13.64 3.25
CA ARG A 82 -10.71 12.30 3.86
C ARG A 82 -10.56 11.20 2.81
N ARG A 83 -10.27 10.00 3.26
CA ARG A 83 -10.07 8.83 2.40
C ARG A 83 -10.71 7.59 2.97
N ARG A 84 -10.95 6.60 2.10
CA ARG A 84 -11.33 5.24 2.49
C ARG A 84 -10.70 4.20 1.58
N THR A 85 -10.58 2.97 2.09
CA THR A 85 -10.20 1.82 1.28
C THR A 85 -11.45 1.22 0.66
N LEU A 86 -11.42 0.94 -0.63
CA LEU A 86 -12.50 0.24 -1.35
C LEU A 86 -12.21 -1.25 -1.47
N ALA A 87 -10.95 -1.61 -1.75
CA ALA A 87 -10.53 -2.98 -1.91
C ALA A 87 -9.03 -3.13 -1.60
N PHE A 88 -8.61 -4.35 -1.28
CA PHE A 88 -7.18 -4.67 -1.22
C PHE A 88 -6.92 -6.12 -1.62
N ALA A 89 -5.68 -6.38 -2.05
CA ALA A 89 -5.10 -7.70 -2.22
C ALA A 89 -3.70 -7.73 -1.59
N SER A 90 -3.45 -8.69 -0.70
CA SER A 90 -2.13 -8.93 -0.10
C SER A 90 -1.42 -10.03 -0.87
N LYS A 91 -0.15 -9.80 -1.20
CA LYS A 91 0.66 -10.64 -2.07
C LYS A 91 1.87 -11.21 -1.35
N SER A 92 2.31 -12.39 -1.80
CA SER A 92 3.44 -13.10 -1.19
C SER A 92 4.81 -12.56 -1.60
N GLU A 93 4.90 -11.81 -2.71
CA GLU A 93 6.13 -11.26 -3.23
C GLU A 93 6.08 -9.73 -3.30
N ALA A 94 7.25 -9.10 -3.53
CA ALA A 94 7.40 -7.68 -3.70
C ALA A 94 6.59 -7.14 -4.89
N MET A 95 6.38 -5.85 -4.94
CA MET A 95 5.81 -5.13 -6.08
C MET A 95 4.46 -5.65 -6.60
N GLY A 96 3.64 -6.24 -5.72
CA GLY A 96 2.31 -6.77 -6.07
C GLY A 96 2.34 -8.14 -6.74
N GLU A 97 3.50 -8.79 -6.74
CA GLU A 97 3.72 -10.06 -7.40
C GLU A 97 3.41 -11.28 -6.48
N GLY A 98 3.55 -12.48 -7.06
CA GLY A 98 3.34 -13.73 -6.35
C GLY A 98 1.88 -14.08 -6.11
N LYS A 99 1.65 -14.95 -5.13
CA LYS A 99 0.31 -15.46 -4.81
C LYS A 99 -0.50 -14.41 -4.04
N THR A 100 -1.80 -14.34 -4.33
CA THR A 100 -2.73 -13.58 -3.51
C THR A 100 -3.02 -14.38 -2.24
N LEU A 101 -2.68 -13.81 -1.08
CA LEU A 101 -2.86 -14.43 0.23
C LEU A 101 -4.19 -14.04 0.87
N PHE A 102 -4.53 -12.76 0.77
CA PHE A 102 -5.76 -12.18 1.33
C PHE A 102 -6.32 -11.15 0.36
N THR A 103 -7.64 -11.03 0.34
CA THR A 103 -8.33 -10.00 -0.44
C THR A 103 -9.60 -9.57 0.26
N SER A 104 -10.02 -8.33 0.02
CA SER A 104 -11.31 -7.79 0.45
C SER A 104 -11.78 -6.74 -0.55
N THR A 105 -13.08 -6.71 -0.78
CA THR A 105 -13.78 -5.66 -1.53
C THR A 105 -14.74 -4.88 -0.63
N GLN A 106 -14.64 -5.07 0.68
CA GLN A 106 -15.45 -4.34 1.63
C GLN A 106 -14.86 -2.97 1.89
N SER A 107 -15.64 -1.93 1.63
CA SER A 107 -15.24 -0.55 1.87
C SER A 107 -15.10 -0.27 3.37
N THR A 108 -14.06 0.48 3.72
CA THR A 108 -13.90 0.98 5.09
C THR A 108 -14.69 2.28 5.29
N PRO A 109 -15.00 2.67 6.54
CA PRO A 109 -15.45 4.00 6.83
C PRO A 109 -14.47 5.08 6.36
N TRP A 110 -14.98 6.28 6.08
CA TRP A 110 -14.17 7.44 5.80
C TRP A 110 -13.28 7.81 6.99
N LYS A 111 -12.03 8.15 6.70
CA LYS A 111 -11.04 8.61 7.69
C LYS A 111 -10.47 9.94 7.23
N PRO A 112 -10.35 10.94 8.13
CA PRO A 112 -9.69 12.19 7.78
C PRO A 112 -8.24 11.93 7.36
N VAL A 113 -7.73 12.76 6.45
CA VAL A 113 -6.32 12.76 6.06
C VAL A 113 -5.59 13.70 7.01
N SER A 114 -4.62 13.16 7.77
CA SER A 114 -3.76 13.94 8.65
C SER A 114 -2.58 14.54 7.88
N GLY A 115 -2.01 15.62 8.40
CA GLY A 115 -0.82 16.25 7.83
C GLY A 115 0.40 15.34 7.85
N ASP A 116 1.34 15.60 6.93
CA ASP A 116 2.63 14.91 6.78
C ASP A 116 2.52 13.38 6.56
N THR A 117 1.44 12.94 5.91
CA THR A 117 1.21 11.52 5.58
C THR A 117 1.27 11.26 4.08
N VAL A 118 1.52 9.99 3.71
CA VAL A 118 1.37 9.53 2.32
C VAL A 118 0.00 9.90 1.74
N ALA A 119 -1.05 9.76 2.55
CA ALA A 119 -2.40 10.07 2.12
C ALA A 119 -2.58 11.55 1.80
N GLU A 120 -1.91 12.45 2.51
CA GLU A 120 -1.91 13.88 2.20
C GLU A 120 -1.24 14.16 0.87
N LYS A 121 -0.04 13.60 0.64
CA LYS A 121 0.66 13.76 -0.64
C LYS A 121 -0.22 13.32 -1.81
N VAL A 122 -0.91 12.20 -1.65
CA VAL A 122 -1.77 11.65 -2.71
C VAL A 122 -3.05 12.48 -2.90
N ILE A 123 -3.74 12.90 -1.83
CA ILE A 123 -4.95 13.71 -1.97
C ILE A 123 -4.64 15.08 -2.58
N GLU A 124 -3.51 15.68 -2.25
CA GLU A 124 -3.05 16.92 -2.89
C GLU A 124 -2.73 16.74 -4.37
N MET A 125 -2.13 15.61 -4.74
CA MET A 125 -1.88 15.27 -6.14
C MET A 125 -3.18 15.09 -6.92
N LEU A 126 -4.17 14.41 -6.35
CA LEU A 126 -5.44 14.09 -7.01
C LEU A 126 -6.41 15.27 -7.05
N CYS A 127 -6.41 16.10 -6.02
CA CYS A 127 -7.39 17.15 -5.78
C CYS A 127 -6.83 18.58 -5.98
N GLY A 128 -5.50 18.69 -6.13
CA GLY A 128 -4.79 19.96 -6.13
C GLY A 128 -4.61 20.56 -4.73
N HIS A 129 -3.58 21.38 -4.57
CA HIS A 129 -3.21 21.99 -3.28
C HIS A 129 -4.29 22.92 -2.70
N SER A 130 -5.24 23.38 -3.52
CA SER A 130 -6.32 24.28 -3.10
C SER A 130 -7.41 23.60 -2.27
N SER A 131 -7.43 22.28 -2.25
CA SER A 131 -8.51 21.50 -1.62
C SER A 131 -8.35 21.32 -0.11
N ARG A 132 -7.23 21.77 0.46
CA ARG A 132 -7.00 21.66 1.90
C ARG A 132 -7.93 22.59 2.68
N PRO A 133 -8.79 22.07 3.58
CA PRO A 133 -9.62 22.91 4.45
C PRO A 133 -8.73 23.84 5.27
N LYS A 134 -9.05 25.13 5.28
CA LYS A 134 -8.38 26.13 6.14
C LYS A 134 -8.67 25.78 7.60
N GLY A 135 -7.79 25.04 8.26
CA GLY A 135 -7.99 24.61 9.64
C GLY A 135 -7.26 23.33 10.04
N HIS A 136 -6.77 22.56 9.07
CA HIS A 136 -5.85 21.45 9.35
C HIS A 136 -4.42 21.99 9.50
N GLY A 137 -4.22 22.79 10.55
CA GLY A 137 -2.90 23.21 10.98
C GLY A 137 -2.10 21.99 11.46
N LYS A 138 -0.78 22.01 11.22
CA LYS A 138 0.21 21.09 11.76
C LYS A 138 -0.20 20.61 13.14
N GLY A 139 -0.63 19.34 13.26
CA GLY A 139 -0.76 18.71 14.56
C GLY A 139 0.61 18.72 15.22
N LYS A 140 0.72 19.44 16.32
CA LYS A 140 1.86 19.35 17.24
C LYS A 140 1.93 17.90 17.67
N ASP A 141 3.15 17.39 17.59
CA ASP A 141 3.62 16.13 18.12
C ASP A 141 2.79 15.58 19.27
N ASP A 142 1.87 14.68 18.99
CA ASP A 142 1.32 13.79 20.00
C ASP A 142 2.34 12.69 20.24
N LYS A 143 3.25 13.02 21.17
CA LYS A 143 4.18 12.13 21.82
C LYS A 143 3.41 10.88 22.23
N ALA A 144 3.69 9.75 21.58
CA ALA A 144 3.19 8.45 21.98
C ALA A 144 3.54 8.24 23.47
N ALA A 145 2.54 8.26 24.31
CA ALA A 145 2.69 7.85 25.69
C ALA A 145 2.98 6.35 25.75
N PRO A 146 3.97 5.89 26.53
CA PRO A 146 4.24 4.48 26.68
C PRO A 146 3.05 3.81 27.36
N ALA A 147 2.62 2.68 26.78
CA ALA A 147 1.65 1.79 27.39
C ALA A 147 2.18 1.38 28.77
N LYS A 148 1.49 1.77 29.81
CA LYS A 148 1.72 1.24 31.16
C LYS A 148 1.10 -0.14 31.21
N ASP A 149 1.97 -1.13 31.41
CA ASP A 149 1.62 -2.46 31.85
C ASP A 149 0.89 -2.35 33.20
N GLY A 150 -0.42 -2.55 33.18
CA GLY A 150 -1.23 -2.71 34.37
C GLY A 150 -1.39 -4.18 34.70
N HIS A 151 -0.51 -4.69 35.51
CA HIS A 151 -0.74 -5.92 36.27
C HIS A 151 -1.87 -5.62 37.26
N GLY A 152 -2.93 -6.37 37.17
CA GLY A 152 -4.06 -6.33 38.10
C GLY A 152 -4.53 -7.74 38.37
N ASP A 153 -3.95 -8.33 39.39
CA ASP A 153 -4.37 -9.56 40.01
C ASP A 153 -5.78 -9.40 40.62
N GLY A 154 -6.53 -10.48 40.58
CA GLY A 154 -7.43 -10.67 41.69
C GLY A 154 -8.86 -11.06 41.38
N HIS A 155 -9.08 -12.31 41.65
CA HIS A 155 -10.23 -12.89 42.34
C HIS A 155 -11.51 -13.25 41.57
N ALA A 156 -11.66 -14.55 41.58
CA ALA A 156 -12.70 -15.33 42.26
C ALA A 156 -13.92 -15.63 41.42
N ALA A 157 -14.03 -16.90 41.13
CA ALA A 157 -15.29 -17.57 40.83
C ALA A 157 -16.23 -17.54 42.04
N PRO A 158 -17.51 -17.66 41.84
CA PRO A 158 -18.23 -18.64 42.60
C PRO A 158 -18.96 -19.68 41.76
N ALA A 159 -19.01 -20.82 42.41
CA ALA A 159 -19.58 -22.07 42.02
C ALA A 159 -21.09 -22.06 41.76
N GLY A 160 -21.50 -22.97 40.89
CA GLY A 160 -22.61 -23.87 41.15
C GLY A 160 -24.01 -23.34 40.93
N HIS A 161 -24.70 -23.91 39.96
CA HIS A 161 -26.01 -24.48 40.22
C HIS A 161 -26.32 -25.55 39.17
N ASP A 162 -26.39 -26.77 39.70
CA ASP A 162 -27.03 -27.92 39.10
C ASP A 162 -28.49 -27.61 38.73
N ALA A 163 -28.91 -28.04 37.56
CA ALA A 163 -30.32 -28.40 37.34
C ALA A 163 -30.42 -29.49 36.27
N LYS A 164 -30.87 -30.61 36.78
CA LYS A 164 -31.20 -31.91 36.27
C LYS A 164 -32.26 -31.89 35.15
N PRO A 165 -32.28 -32.88 34.25
CA PRO A 165 -33.24 -33.01 33.16
C PRO A 165 -34.55 -33.65 33.64
N ALA A 166 -35.64 -33.32 32.98
CA ALA A 166 -36.90 -34.09 33.09
C ALA A 166 -37.65 -34.09 31.76
N HIS A 167 -37.89 -35.35 31.32
CA HIS A 167 -38.88 -35.90 30.42
C HIS A 167 -38.83 -35.47 28.93
#